data_eb788c3064d55488e10b65e37c95c8ee
#
_entry.id   eb788c3064d55488e10b65e37c95c8ee
#
_cell.length_a   1.000
_cell.length_b   1.000
_cell.length_c   1.000
_cell.angle_alpha   90.00
_cell.angle_beta   90.00
_cell.angle_gamma   90.00
#
_symmetry.space_group_name_H-M   'P 1'
#
loop_
_entity.id
_entity.type
_entity.pdbx_description
1 polymer ?
#
loop_
_entity_poly.entity_id
_entity_poly.type
_entity_poly.pdbx_seq_one_letter_code
_entity_poly.pdbx_strand_id
1 'polypeptide(L)'
;MFKSYSYDELQIGQKDSISKTITEEVIKAFADVSEDRNPIHLDEEFAKNSMFKERIAHGMITAGLISAAIGTKLPGVNTIYLKQNLEFTAPVKIGDTITAEVEVLEKLEKKNVRLSTI
;
A
#
# COMPACT_ATOMS: atom_id res chain seq x y z
N MET A 1 -9.58 13.92 -5.93
CA MET A 1 -9.56 15.03 -4.95
C MET A 1 -9.01 14.55 -3.62
N PHE A 2 -8.12 15.31 -3.04
CA PHE A 2 -7.53 14.94 -1.76
C PHE A 2 -8.46 15.31 -0.62
N LYS A 3 -8.53 14.45 0.38
CA LYS A 3 -9.34 14.67 1.58
C LYS A 3 -8.46 15.02 2.77
N SER A 4 -9.03 15.63 3.76
CA SER A 4 -8.36 15.96 5.01
C SER A 4 -9.37 16.02 6.14
N TYR A 5 -9.13 15.26 7.18
CA TYR A 5 -9.98 15.24 8.38
C TYR A 5 -9.14 15.61 9.59
N SER A 6 -9.71 16.47 10.46
CA SER A 6 -9.09 16.72 11.74
C SER A 6 -9.31 15.51 12.66
N TYR A 7 -8.55 15.44 13.75
CA TYR A 7 -8.74 14.37 14.75
C TYR A 7 -10.20 14.30 15.21
N ASP A 8 -10.81 15.44 15.47
CA ASP A 8 -12.18 15.47 15.99
C ASP A 8 -13.22 15.01 14.96
N GLU A 9 -12.93 15.20 13.67
CA GLU A 9 -13.81 14.77 12.59
C GLU A 9 -13.76 13.26 12.32
N LEU A 10 -12.67 12.59 12.71
CA LEU A 10 -12.52 11.16 12.49
C LEU A 10 -13.46 10.36 13.40
N GLN A 11 -14.06 9.30 12.84
CA GLN A 11 -14.98 8.43 13.56
C GLN A 11 -14.47 6.99 13.50
N ILE A 12 -14.57 6.28 14.62
CA ILE A 12 -14.23 4.87 14.68
C ILE A 12 -15.13 4.12 13.71
N GLY A 13 -14.53 3.26 12.88
CA GLY A 13 -15.23 2.53 11.83
C GLY A 13 -15.27 3.24 10.48
N GLN A 14 -14.83 4.49 10.43
CA GLN A 14 -14.74 5.24 9.17
C GLN A 14 -13.73 4.58 8.24
N LYS A 15 -14.09 4.45 6.96
CA LYS A 15 -13.27 3.76 5.95
C LYS A 15 -13.08 4.59 4.70
N ASP A 16 -11.99 4.34 4.01
CA ASP A 16 -11.78 4.80 2.65
C ASP A 16 -10.80 3.86 1.97
N SER A 17 -10.69 3.94 0.66
CA SER A 17 -9.83 3.05 -0.09
C SER A 17 -9.29 3.69 -1.35
N ILE A 18 -8.25 3.08 -1.90
CA ILE A 18 -7.68 3.45 -3.19
C ILE A 18 -7.26 2.16 -3.89
N SER A 19 -7.48 2.08 -5.20
CA SER A 19 -7.14 0.91 -6.01
C SER A 19 -6.14 1.27 -7.08
N LYS A 20 -5.32 0.30 -7.47
CA LYS A 20 -4.34 0.47 -8.52
C LYS A 20 -4.10 -0.86 -9.24
N THR A 21 -4.05 -0.82 -10.56
CA THR A 21 -3.64 -1.97 -11.36
C THR A 21 -2.12 -1.99 -11.43
N ILE A 22 -1.53 -3.14 -11.15
CA ILE A 22 -0.08 -3.30 -11.14
C ILE A 22 0.38 -3.68 -12.53
N THR A 23 0.95 -2.71 -13.23
CA THR A 23 1.45 -2.88 -14.60
C THR A 23 2.95 -3.12 -14.59
N GLU A 24 3.48 -3.50 -15.75
CA GLU A 24 4.92 -3.59 -15.98
C GLU A 24 5.62 -2.27 -15.64
N GLU A 25 5.03 -1.15 -16.03
CA GLU A 25 5.58 0.18 -15.80
C GLU A 25 5.65 0.50 -14.31
N VAL A 26 4.65 0.09 -13.53
CA VAL A 26 4.63 0.29 -12.07
C VAL A 26 5.80 -0.46 -11.42
N ILE A 27 6.01 -1.71 -11.83
CA ILE A 27 7.09 -2.53 -11.27
C ILE A 27 8.46 -1.93 -11.60
N LYS A 28 8.66 -1.51 -12.85
CA LYS A 28 9.92 -0.87 -13.27
C LYS A 28 10.17 0.44 -12.54
N ALA A 29 9.14 1.28 -12.41
CA ALA A 29 9.25 2.54 -11.70
C ALA A 29 9.61 2.32 -10.23
N PHE A 30 9.00 1.33 -9.60
CA PHE A 30 9.31 1.02 -8.20
C PHE A 30 10.73 0.48 -8.06
N ALA A 31 11.18 -0.39 -8.96
CA ALA A 31 12.54 -0.90 -8.96
C ALA A 31 13.55 0.24 -9.07
N ASP A 32 13.28 1.23 -9.91
CA ASP A 32 14.15 2.38 -10.10
C ASP A 32 14.21 3.26 -8.85
N VAL A 33 13.07 3.51 -8.23
CA VAL A 33 12.98 4.38 -7.05
C VAL A 33 13.55 3.72 -5.81
N SER A 34 13.30 2.42 -5.64
CA SER A 34 13.69 1.69 -4.42
C SER A 34 15.05 1.03 -4.49
N GLU A 35 15.62 0.90 -5.68
CA GLU A 35 16.81 0.09 -5.97
C GLU A 35 16.56 -1.42 -5.83
N ASP A 36 15.33 -1.85 -5.60
CA ASP A 36 14.99 -3.27 -5.48
C ASP A 36 14.81 -3.89 -6.86
N ARG A 37 15.90 -4.37 -7.42
CA ARG A 37 15.96 -5.01 -8.73
C ARG A 37 16.06 -6.52 -8.64
N ASN A 38 15.44 -7.11 -7.62
CA ASN A 38 15.40 -8.55 -7.46
C ASN A 38 14.80 -9.18 -8.74
N PRO A 39 15.48 -10.15 -9.36
CA PRO A 39 15.02 -10.73 -10.62
C PRO A 39 13.64 -11.38 -10.56
N ILE A 40 13.14 -11.73 -9.36
CA ILE A 40 11.78 -12.26 -9.24
C ILE A 40 10.73 -11.25 -9.73
N HIS A 41 11.05 -9.97 -9.73
CA HIS A 41 10.15 -8.92 -10.20
C HIS A 41 10.39 -8.53 -11.66
N LEU A 42 11.62 -8.69 -12.14
CA LEU A 42 12.04 -8.10 -13.40
C LEU A 42 12.39 -9.09 -14.52
N ASP A 43 12.73 -10.33 -14.15
CA ASP A 43 13.25 -11.32 -15.09
C ASP A 43 12.27 -12.47 -15.25
N GLU A 44 11.64 -12.56 -16.42
CA GLU A 44 10.63 -13.59 -16.74
C GLU A 44 11.21 -15.00 -16.64
N GLU A 45 12.42 -15.22 -17.16
CA GLU A 45 13.06 -16.54 -17.12
C GLU A 45 13.38 -16.98 -15.69
N PHE A 46 13.88 -16.05 -14.88
CA PHE A 46 14.14 -16.34 -13.48
C PHE A 46 12.84 -16.70 -12.75
N ALA A 47 11.82 -15.90 -12.95
CA ALA A 47 10.52 -16.09 -12.27
C ALA A 47 9.83 -17.38 -12.67
N LYS A 48 9.94 -17.77 -13.93
CA LYS A 48 9.38 -19.01 -14.45
C LYS A 48 9.90 -20.24 -13.71
N ASN A 49 11.14 -20.19 -13.26
CA ASN A 49 11.79 -21.29 -12.53
C ASN A 49 11.69 -21.13 -11.01
N SER A 50 10.97 -20.12 -10.54
CA SER A 50 10.75 -19.89 -9.11
C SER A 50 9.52 -20.64 -8.63
N MET A 51 9.31 -20.62 -7.30
CA MET A 51 8.11 -21.20 -6.69
C MET A 51 6.83 -20.50 -7.15
N PHE A 52 6.92 -19.25 -7.60
CA PHE A 52 5.76 -18.46 -8.04
C PHE A 52 5.41 -18.71 -9.51
N LYS A 53 6.31 -19.28 -10.30
CA LYS A 53 6.15 -19.61 -11.73
C LYS A 53 5.99 -18.40 -12.65
N GLU A 54 5.87 -17.22 -12.12
CA GLU A 54 5.78 -15.97 -12.89
C GLU A 54 6.29 -14.83 -12.03
N ARG A 55 6.51 -13.69 -12.69
CA ARG A 55 6.97 -12.49 -11.98
C ARG A 55 5.89 -12.01 -11.01
N ILE A 56 6.34 -11.59 -9.84
CA ILE A 56 5.46 -10.98 -8.84
C ILE A 56 5.88 -9.54 -8.59
N ALA A 57 4.94 -8.73 -8.10
CA ALA A 57 5.21 -7.35 -7.74
C ALA A 57 5.94 -7.29 -6.39
N HIS A 58 6.71 -6.21 -6.20
CA HIS A 58 7.31 -5.93 -4.91
C HIS A 58 6.20 -5.75 -3.86
N GLY A 59 6.32 -6.40 -2.71
CA GLY A 59 5.34 -6.22 -1.63
C GLY A 59 5.24 -4.76 -1.17
N MET A 60 6.34 -4.03 -1.21
CA MET A 60 6.35 -2.63 -0.79
C MET A 60 5.60 -1.70 -1.74
N ILE A 61 5.24 -2.13 -2.95
CA ILE A 61 4.32 -1.37 -3.81
C ILE A 61 2.95 -1.27 -3.11
N THR A 62 2.47 -2.39 -2.57
CA THR A 62 1.22 -2.42 -1.80
C THR A 62 1.30 -1.48 -0.58
N ALA A 63 2.43 -1.51 0.13
CA ALA A 63 2.66 -0.61 1.25
C ALA A 63 2.62 0.87 0.80
N GLY A 64 3.16 1.15 -0.39
CA GLY A 64 3.09 2.49 -0.98
C GLY A 64 1.65 2.93 -1.25
N LEU A 65 0.81 2.02 -1.70
CA LEU A 65 -0.61 2.31 -1.93
C LEU A 65 -1.33 2.58 -0.60
N ILE A 66 -0.99 1.84 0.45
CA ILE A 66 -1.50 2.11 1.80
C ILE A 66 -1.10 3.52 2.23
N SER A 67 0.15 3.91 2.00
CA SER A 67 0.62 5.26 2.29
C SER A 67 -0.21 6.32 1.56
N ALA A 68 -0.53 6.07 0.30
CA ALA A 68 -1.36 6.99 -0.49
C ALA A 68 -2.77 7.09 0.10
N ALA A 69 -3.37 5.97 0.49
CA ALA A 69 -4.70 5.98 1.10
C ALA A 69 -4.72 6.79 2.40
N ILE A 70 -3.72 6.62 3.24
CA ILE A 70 -3.61 7.35 4.49
C ILE A 70 -3.37 8.84 4.25
N GLY A 71 -2.47 9.18 3.34
CA GLY A 71 -2.05 10.55 3.11
C GLY A 71 -2.99 11.40 2.26
N THR A 72 -3.89 10.77 1.50
CA THR A 72 -4.77 11.50 0.58
C THR A 72 -6.26 11.25 0.80
N LYS A 73 -6.63 10.23 1.56
CA LYS A 73 -8.03 9.83 1.75
C LYS A 73 -8.46 9.83 3.21
N LEU A 74 -7.75 9.09 4.08
CA LEU A 74 -8.17 8.91 5.48
C LEU A 74 -6.95 8.61 6.36
N PRO A 75 -6.56 9.45 7.28
CA PRO A 75 -7.12 10.77 7.65
C PRO A 75 -6.90 11.87 6.63
N GLY A 76 -5.98 11.71 5.67
CA GLY A 76 -5.80 12.66 4.58
C GLY A 76 -4.54 13.50 4.68
N VAL A 77 -4.57 14.65 4.01
CA VAL A 77 -3.40 15.45 3.66
C VAL A 77 -2.49 15.85 4.83
N ASN A 78 -3.05 16.09 5.99
CA ASN A 78 -2.24 16.54 7.15
C ASN A 78 -1.79 15.42 8.06
N THR A 79 -1.82 14.18 7.59
CA THR A 79 -1.41 13.02 8.37
C THR A 79 0.11 12.90 8.41
N ILE A 80 0.64 12.61 9.58
CA ILE A 80 2.04 12.23 9.76
C ILE A 80 2.09 10.74 10.06
N TYR A 81 2.85 10.01 9.24
CA TYR A 81 3.01 8.57 9.36
C TYR A 81 4.00 8.26 10.48
N LEU A 82 3.58 7.57 11.51
CA LEU A 82 4.43 7.29 12.66
C LEU A 82 4.97 5.85 12.67
N LYS A 83 4.12 4.88 12.34
CA LYS A 83 4.47 3.49 12.51
C LYS A 83 3.61 2.61 11.60
N GLN A 84 4.17 1.50 11.14
CA GLN A 84 3.45 0.54 10.31
C GLN A 84 3.94 -0.87 10.62
N ASN A 85 3.00 -1.80 10.79
CA ASN A 85 3.28 -3.22 10.79
C ASN A 85 2.68 -3.81 9.52
N LEU A 86 3.45 -4.66 8.82
CA LEU A 86 3.01 -5.26 7.56
C LEU A 86 3.19 -6.77 7.61
N GLU A 87 2.24 -7.47 7.01
CA GLU A 87 2.33 -8.91 6.80
C GLU A 87 1.91 -9.17 5.35
N PHE A 88 2.78 -9.85 4.59
CA PHE A 88 2.54 -10.14 3.19
C PHE A 88 2.07 -11.60 3.07
N THR A 89 0.79 -11.80 2.82
CA THR A 89 0.16 -13.11 2.88
C THR A 89 -0.07 -13.75 1.52
N ALA A 90 0.04 -13.01 0.43
CA ALA A 90 -0.16 -13.53 -0.92
C ALA A 90 0.62 -12.70 -1.94
N PRO A 91 1.12 -13.32 -3.01
CA PRO A 91 1.81 -12.58 -4.07
C PRO A 91 0.83 -11.76 -4.91
N VAL A 92 1.32 -10.65 -5.46
CA VAL A 92 0.61 -9.83 -6.42
C VAL A 92 1.29 -10.01 -7.77
N LYS A 93 0.51 -10.32 -8.80
CA LYS A 93 1.02 -10.59 -10.14
C LYS A 93 0.81 -9.39 -11.06
N ILE A 94 1.58 -9.32 -12.13
CA ILE A 94 1.39 -8.29 -13.14
C ILE A 94 -0.02 -8.39 -13.69
N GLY A 95 -0.72 -7.27 -13.74
CA GLY A 95 -2.11 -7.21 -14.20
C GLY A 95 -3.14 -7.24 -13.10
N ASP A 96 -2.74 -7.63 -11.88
CA ASP A 96 -3.67 -7.61 -10.74
C ASP A 96 -4.01 -6.18 -10.35
N THR A 97 -5.25 -6.00 -9.92
CA THR A 97 -5.68 -4.74 -9.31
C THR A 97 -5.75 -4.94 -7.81
N ILE A 98 -5.01 -4.12 -7.09
CA ILE A 98 -4.99 -4.18 -5.62
C ILE A 98 -5.76 -2.99 -5.06
N THR A 99 -6.35 -3.19 -3.89
CA THR A 99 -7.10 -2.15 -3.19
C THR A 99 -6.54 -2.01 -1.78
N ALA A 100 -6.15 -0.81 -1.42
CA ALA A 100 -5.74 -0.50 -0.06
C ALA A 100 -6.95 0.11 0.66
N GLU A 101 -7.46 -0.58 1.66
CA GLU A 101 -8.56 -0.08 2.49
C GLU A 101 -8.01 0.34 3.84
N VAL A 102 -8.46 1.48 4.32
CA VAL A 102 -8.07 2.05 5.61
C VAL A 102 -9.31 2.24 6.45
N GLU A 103 -9.24 1.80 7.70
CA GLU A 103 -10.34 1.95 8.66
C GLU A 103 -9.80 2.52 9.97
N VAL A 104 -10.50 3.50 10.55
CA VAL A 104 -10.17 4.04 11.86
C VAL A 104 -10.60 3.05 12.94
N LEU A 105 -9.65 2.47 13.66
CA LEU A 105 -9.91 1.51 14.73
C LEU A 105 -10.02 2.16 16.10
N GLU A 106 -9.15 3.11 16.40
CA GLU A 106 -9.09 3.78 17.70
C GLU A 106 -8.65 5.22 17.53
N LYS A 107 -9.11 6.06 18.45
CA LYS A 107 -8.63 7.44 18.59
C LYS A 107 -7.87 7.49 19.92
N LEU A 108 -6.54 7.66 19.81
CA LEU A 108 -5.65 7.59 20.94
C LEU A 108 -5.39 8.95 21.54
N GLU A 109 -4.79 8.97 22.74
CA GLU A 109 -4.34 10.21 23.36
C GLU A 109 -3.31 10.92 22.48
N LYS A 110 -3.09 12.20 22.74
CA LYS A 110 -2.16 13.05 21.97
C LYS A 110 -2.57 13.18 20.51
N LYS A 111 -3.87 13.00 20.23
CA LYS A 111 -4.45 13.12 18.89
C LYS A 111 -3.86 12.14 17.87
N ASN A 112 -3.40 10.97 18.33
CA ASN A 112 -2.99 9.89 17.45
C ASN A 112 -4.18 8.98 17.17
N VAL A 113 -4.15 8.31 16.04
CA VAL A 113 -5.16 7.30 15.68
C VAL A 113 -4.47 6.01 15.28
N ARG A 114 -5.15 4.89 15.51
CA ARG A 114 -4.73 3.61 15.00
C ARG A 114 -5.65 3.20 13.87
N LEU A 115 -5.05 2.80 12.75
CA LEU A 115 -5.75 2.44 11.54
C LEU A 115 -5.49 0.99 11.19
N SER A 116 -6.50 0.31 10.66
CA SER A 116 -6.34 -0.96 9.96
C SER A 116 -6.08 -0.64 8.49
N THR A 117 -5.13 -1.34 7.89
CA THR A 117 -4.77 -1.17 6.48
C THR A 117 -4.74 -2.54 5.80
N ILE A 118 -5.53 -2.71 4.74
CA ILE A 118 -5.68 -3.99 4.04
C ILE A 118 -5.55 -3.78 2.54
#